data_e4639f0684a9fe47fb0bb829793b8d26
#
_entry.id   e4639f0684a9fe47fb0bb829793b8d26
#
_cell.length_a   1.000
_cell.length_b   1.000
_cell.length_c   1.000
_cell.angle_alpha   90.00
_cell.angle_beta   90.00
_cell.angle_gamma   90.00
#
_symmetry.space_group_name_H-M   'P 1'
#
loop_
_entity.id
_entity.type
_entity.pdbx_description
1 polymer ?
#
loop_
_entity_poly.entity_id
_entity_poly.type
_entity_poly.pdbx_seq_one_letter_code
_entity_poly.pdbx_strand_id
1 'polypeptide(L)'
;MKKRVPFQLILAIVIVALGGGLVGGEYLLVKWYPGHHQRVSEETLQPRPYHNDTLGIDIQVADGIYGNVESFPGGVKIGRPKFWSVGPSLTITSQPNPDQTWEFSAEDLAKWESRGVTEDLGYYHLEHTKINNRDAMMIRELKGRYMHVTARIMCKDRIIEADCTTGGEDEALYTDACDQTLRSIKIGGPEPPPPEPVELKPAGPLKLKR
;
A
#
# COMPACT_ATOMS: atom_id res chain seq x y z
N MET A 1 -51.09 -28.80 -30.43
CA MET A 1 -50.26 -27.71 -31.04
C MET A 1 -49.17 -27.32 -30.07
N LYS A 2 -47.90 -27.64 -30.33
CA LYS A 2 -46.75 -27.16 -29.50
C LYS A 2 -46.47 -25.68 -29.83
N LYS A 3 -46.79 -24.77 -28.92
CA LYS A 3 -46.42 -23.35 -29.07
C LYS A 3 -44.89 -23.24 -29.08
N ARG A 4 -44.32 -22.86 -30.22
CA ARG A 4 -42.88 -22.58 -30.31
C ARG A 4 -42.60 -21.29 -29.56
N VAL A 5 -41.73 -21.33 -28.57
CA VAL A 5 -41.28 -20.14 -27.88
C VAL A 5 -40.50 -19.27 -28.88
N PRO A 6 -40.85 -17.99 -29.04
CA PRO A 6 -40.17 -17.13 -29.99
C PRO A 6 -38.68 -16.96 -29.61
N PHE A 7 -37.80 -17.03 -30.60
CA PHE A 7 -36.35 -16.93 -30.43
C PHE A 7 -35.93 -15.69 -29.65
N GLN A 8 -36.60 -14.59 -29.84
CA GLN A 8 -36.38 -13.33 -29.12
C GLN A 8 -36.58 -13.48 -27.62
N LEU A 9 -37.53 -14.27 -27.15
CA LEU A 9 -37.77 -14.51 -25.74
C LEU A 9 -36.64 -15.36 -25.12
N ILE A 10 -36.18 -16.36 -25.88
CA ILE A 10 -35.05 -17.21 -25.45
C ILE A 10 -33.78 -16.34 -25.34
N LEU A 11 -33.50 -15.51 -26.32
CA LEU A 11 -32.35 -14.61 -26.33
C LEU A 11 -32.42 -13.62 -25.17
N ALA A 12 -33.55 -13.04 -24.87
CA ALA A 12 -33.75 -12.13 -23.76
C ALA A 12 -33.48 -12.82 -22.40
N ILE A 13 -33.97 -14.04 -22.21
CA ILE A 13 -33.76 -14.84 -21.01
C ILE A 13 -32.24 -15.15 -20.82
N VAL A 14 -31.56 -15.51 -21.92
CA VAL A 14 -30.10 -15.79 -21.87
C VAL A 14 -29.31 -14.54 -21.52
N ILE A 15 -29.64 -13.39 -22.07
CA ILE A 15 -28.98 -12.12 -21.75
C ILE A 15 -29.20 -11.74 -20.29
N VAL A 16 -30.43 -11.86 -19.78
CA VAL A 16 -30.73 -11.57 -18.37
C VAL A 16 -30.04 -12.56 -17.43
N ALA A 17 -30.01 -13.85 -17.77
CA ALA A 17 -29.34 -14.87 -16.95
C ALA A 17 -27.82 -14.67 -16.93
N LEU A 18 -27.21 -14.36 -18.07
CA LEU A 18 -25.77 -14.07 -18.16
C LEU A 18 -25.43 -12.77 -17.44
N GLY A 19 -26.18 -11.69 -17.65
CA GLY A 19 -25.98 -10.41 -16.99
C GLY A 19 -26.19 -10.51 -15.46
N GLY A 20 -27.26 -11.14 -15.04
CA GLY A 20 -27.55 -11.38 -13.62
C GLY A 20 -26.52 -12.31 -12.96
N GLY A 21 -26.06 -13.34 -13.70
CA GLY A 21 -25.01 -14.24 -13.22
C GLY A 21 -23.66 -13.54 -13.06
N LEU A 22 -23.31 -12.64 -13.99
CA LEU A 22 -22.08 -11.85 -13.89
C LEU A 22 -22.13 -10.88 -12.71
N VAL A 23 -23.19 -10.10 -12.58
CA VAL A 23 -23.34 -9.13 -11.46
C VAL A 23 -23.47 -9.84 -10.13
N GLY A 24 -24.26 -10.91 -10.05
CA GLY A 24 -24.38 -11.71 -8.82
C GLY A 24 -23.08 -12.43 -8.45
N GLY A 25 -22.35 -12.94 -9.45
CA GLY A 25 -21.05 -13.55 -9.28
C GLY A 25 -20.01 -12.54 -8.78
N GLU A 26 -19.98 -11.35 -9.37
CA GLU A 26 -19.13 -10.26 -8.93
C GLU A 26 -19.44 -9.86 -7.47
N TYR A 27 -20.70 -9.68 -7.13
CA TYR A 27 -21.11 -9.35 -5.76
C TYR A 27 -20.70 -10.44 -4.77
N LEU A 28 -20.93 -11.72 -5.09
CA LEU A 28 -20.56 -12.84 -4.23
C LEU A 28 -19.04 -12.98 -4.08
N LEU A 29 -18.28 -12.82 -5.17
CA LEU A 29 -16.83 -13.02 -5.14
C LEU A 29 -16.08 -11.80 -4.59
N VAL A 30 -16.58 -10.59 -4.82
CA VAL A 30 -15.88 -9.35 -4.45
C VAL A 30 -16.32 -8.82 -3.10
N LYS A 31 -17.60 -8.92 -2.77
CA LYS A 31 -18.14 -8.37 -1.50
C LYS A 31 -18.42 -9.42 -0.45
N TRP A 32 -19.16 -10.45 -0.81
CA TRP A 32 -19.64 -11.42 0.19
C TRP A 32 -18.53 -12.40 0.61
N TYR A 33 -17.84 -12.98 -0.34
CA TYR A 33 -16.80 -13.98 -0.04
C TYR A 33 -15.59 -13.39 0.72
N PRO A 34 -15.00 -12.26 0.32
CA PRO A 34 -13.97 -11.61 1.12
C PRO A 34 -14.47 -11.17 2.49
N GLY A 35 -15.60 -10.50 2.58
CA GLY A 35 -16.16 -10.04 3.85
C GLY A 35 -16.50 -11.17 4.80
N HIS A 36 -16.95 -12.33 4.29
CA HIS A 36 -17.21 -13.51 5.09
C HIS A 36 -15.91 -14.15 5.60
N HIS A 37 -14.89 -14.27 4.76
CA HIS A 37 -13.57 -14.77 5.17
C HIS A 37 -12.86 -13.82 6.14
N GLN A 38 -13.03 -12.51 6.00
CA GLN A 38 -12.42 -11.52 6.86
C GLN A 38 -12.95 -11.55 8.29
N ARG A 39 -14.25 -11.68 8.48
CA ARG A 39 -14.84 -11.82 9.82
C ARG A 39 -14.35 -13.06 10.57
N VAL A 40 -13.95 -14.09 9.84
CA VAL A 40 -13.37 -15.32 10.39
C VAL A 40 -11.88 -15.16 10.68
N SER A 41 -11.21 -14.17 10.08
CA SER A 41 -9.74 -14.05 10.10
C SER A 41 -9.19 -12.89 10.95
N GLU A 42 -10.02 -12.10 11.62
CA GLU A 42 -9.54 -11.08 12.57
C GLU A 42 -8.60 -11.67 13.63
N GLU A 43 -8.82 -12.93 14.02
CA GLU A 43 -7.96 -13.68 14.95
C GLU A 43 -6.72 -14.29 14.28
N THR A 44 -6.63 -14.31 12.95
CA THR A 44 -5.61 -15.08 12.19
C THR A 44 -4.78 -14.28 11.22
N LEU A 45 -4.84 -12.94 11.23
CA LEU A 45 -3.96 -12.08 10.42
C LEU A 45 -2.51 -12.13 10.95
N GLN A 46 -1.90 -13.32 10.92
CA GLN A 46 -0.51 -13.50 11.27
C GLN A 46 0.36 -12.96 10.14
N PRO A 47 1.28 -12.01 10.40
CA PRO A 47 2.21 -11.55 9.40
C PRO A 47 3.08 -12.69 8.91
N ARG A 48 3.26 -12.80 7.59
CA ARG A 48 4.15 -13.79 6.98
C ARG A 48 5.41 -13.13 6.49
N PRO A 49 6.61 -13.70 6.77
CA PRO A 49 7.86 -13.18 6.27
C PRO A 49 7.92 -13.37 4.75
N TYR A 50 8.35 -12.31 4.06
CA TYR A 50 8.67 -12.34 2.65
C TYR A 50 10.04 -11.71 2.44
N HIS A 51 10.89 -12.41 1.69
CA HIS A 51 12.24 -11.99 1.34
C HIS A 51 12.36 -11.84 -0.17
N ASN A 52 13.03 -10.79 -0.64
CA ASN A 52 13.31 -10.57 -2.05
C ASN A 52 14.77 -10.16 -2.24
N ASP A 53 15.58 -11.09 -2.76
CA ASP A 53 17.00 -10.87 -3.02
C ASP A 53 17.26 -9.74 -4.03
N THR A 54 16.44 -9.65 -5.08
CA THR A 54 16.62 -8.67 -6.15
C THR A 54 16.44 -7.24 -5.64
N LEU A 55 15.47 -7.03 -4.77
CA LEU A 55 15.22 -5.74 -4.13
C LEU A 55 16.03 -5.57 -2.84
N GLY A 56 16.63 -6.65 -2.31
CA GLY A 56 17.35 -6.66 -1.06
C GLY A 56 16.48 -6.23 0.12
N ILE A 57 15.26 -6.79 0.22
CA ILE A 57 14.29 -6.44 1.26
C ILE A 57 13.77 -7.67 2.00
N ASP A 58 13.52 -7.48 3.28
CA ASP A 58 12.74 -8.37 4.14
C ASP A 58 11.53 -7.62 4.65
N ILE A 59 10.34 -8.25 4.65
CA ILE A 59 9.10 -7.63 5.06
C ILE A 59 8.18 -8.66 5.73
N GLN A 60 7.41 -8.23 6.72
CA GLN A 60 6.34 -9.01 7.32
C GLN A 60 5.01 -8.63 6.66
N VAL A 61 4.56 -9.43 5.71
CA VAL A 61 3.32 -9.15 4.97
C VAL A 61 2.14 -9.72 5.73
N ALA A 62 1.15 -8.88 6.03
CA ALA A 62 -0.09 -9.32 6.67
C ALA A 62 -0.78 -10.38 5.83
N ASP A 63 -1.29 -11.45 6.45
CA ASP A 63 -1.85 -12.62 5.77
C ASP A 63 -3.03 -12.26 4.84
N GLY A 64 -3.83 -11.25 5.20
CA GLY A 64 -4.91 -10.73 4.36
C GLY A 64 -4.46 -10.12 3.03
N ILE A 65 -3.20 -9.66 2.95
CA ILE A 65 -2.58 -9.07 1.76
C ILE A 65 -1.74 -10.12 1.05
N TYR A 66 -1.15 -11.05 1.81
CA TYR A 66 -0.26 -12.08 1.27
C TYR A 66 -1.03 -13.06 0.37
N GLY A 67 -0.51 -13.29 -0.81
CA GLY A 67 -1.11 -14.16 -1.82
C GLY A 67 -0.12 -14.48 -2.92
N ASN A 68 -0.56 -14.39 -4.17
CA ASN A 68 0.33 -14.57 -5.32
C ASN A 68 1.41 -13.51 -5.35
N VAL A 69 2.63 -13.96 -5.63
CA VAL A 69 3.80 -13.11 -5.82
C VAL A 69 4.11 -13.07 -7.32
N GLU A 70 4.04 -11.87 -7.89
CA GLU A 70 4.38 -11.60 -9.29
C GLU A 70 5.61 -10.69 -9.33
N SER A 71 6.73 -11.18 -9.85
CA SER A 71 7.93 -10.35 -10.06
C SER A 71 7.90 -9.73 -11.45
N PHE A 72 8.37 -8.48 -11.54
CA PHE A 72 8.53 -7.74 -12.79
C PHE A 72 9.85 -6.94 -12.75
N PRO A 73 10.35 -6.42 -13.87
CA PRO A 73 11.57 -5.62 -13.87
C PRO A 73 11.50 -4.44 -12.90
N GLY A 74 12.38 -4.42 -11.89
CA GLY A 74 12.45 -3.38 -10.88
C GLY A 74 11.42 -3.46 -9.76
N GLY A 75 10.64 -4.56 -9.66
CA GLY A 75 9.65 -4.65 -8.61
C GLY A 75 9.02 -6.02 -8.40
N VAL A 76 8.13 -6.05 -7.40
CA VAL A 76 7.33 -7.21 -7.04
C VAL A 76 5.92 -6.76 -6.64
N LYS A 77 4.94 -7.55 -6.98
CA LYS A 77 3.56 -7.38 -6.53
C LYS A 77 3.13 -8.60 -5.73
N ILE A 78 2.58 -8.35 -4.55
CA ILE A 78 2.02 -9.36 -3.66
C ILE A 78 0.54 -9.05 -3.49
N GLY A 79 -0.31 -10.04 -3.65
CA GLY A 79 -1.75 -9.82 -3.54
C GLY A 79 -2.55 -11.08 -3.77
N ARG A 80 -3.85 -11.01 -3.62
CA ARG A 80 -4.74 -12.13 -3.92
C ARG A 80 -4.70 -12.46 -5.41
N PRO A 81 -4.92 -13.75 -5.79
CA PRO A 81 -4.99 -14.13 -7.20
C PRO A 81 -6.00 -13.26 -7.95
N LYS A 82 -5.60 -12.77 -9.11
CA LYS A 82 -6.45 -11.98 -10.01
C LYS A 82 -7.52 -12.87 -10.65
N PHE A 83 -8.53 -13.24 -9.92
CA PHE A 83 -9.77 -13.63 -10.56
C PHE A 83 -10.83 -12.65 -10.04
N TRP A 84 -11.08 -11.55 -10.79
CA TRP A 84 -12.06 -10.49 -10.46
C TRP A 84 -11.70 -9.63 -9.22
N SER A 85 -10.46 -9.62 -8.81
CA SER A 85 -10.12 -9.06 -7.51
C SER A 85 -9.74 -7.61 -7.56
N VAL A 86 -10.55 -6.82 -6.95
CA VAL A 86 -10.18 -5.56 -6.34
C VAL A 86 -9.91 -5.86 -4.85
N GLY A 87 -8.90 -6.64 -4.58
CA GLY A 87 -8.47 -6.97 -3.21
C GLY A 87 -7.23 -6.19 -2.82
N PRO A 88 -6.87 -6.22 -1.53
CA PRO A 88 -5.65 -5.58 -1.09
C PRO A 88 -4.45 -6.16 -1.84
N SER A 89 -3.55 -5.28 -2.25
CA SER A 89 -2.32 -5.65 -2.91
C SER A 89 -1.18 -4.74 -2.49
N LEU A 90 0.01 -5.31 -2.39
CA LEU A 90 1.25 -4.61 -2.09
C LEU A 90 2.13 -4.65 -3.34
N THR A 91 2.53 -3.50 -3.82
CA THR A 91 3.49 -3.37 -4.93
C THR A 91 4.74 -2.70 -4.39
N ILE A 92 5.90 -3.33 -4.57
CA ILE A 92 7.18 -2.78 -4.13
C ILE A 92 8.05 -2.58 -5.36
N THR A 93 8.58 -1.39 -5.53
CA THR A 93 9.48 -1.02 -6.62
C THR A 93 10.75 -0.39 -6.10
N SER A 94 11.80 -0.48 -6.89
CA SER A 94 13.08 0.17 -6.65
C SER A 94 13.38 1.12 -7.80
N GLN A 95 13.65 2.38 -7.47
CA GLN A 95 14.01 3.42 -8.42
C GLN A 95 15.42 3.93 -8.09
N PRO A 96 16.24 4.30 -9.08
CA PRO A 96 17.54 4.91 -8.80
C PRO A 96 17.40 6.20 -7.98
N ASN A 97 18.33 6.42 -7.05
CA ASN A 97 18.50 7.69 -6.36
C ASN A 97 19.67 8.46 -7.00
N PRO A 98 19.42 9.37 -7.94
CA PRO A 98 20.46 10.04 -8.69
C PRO A 98 21.34 10.95 -7.82
N ASP A 99 20.76 11.51 -6.78
CA ASP A 99 21.43 12.47 -5.89
C ASP A 99 22.31 11.78 -4.84
N GLN A 100 22.18 10.46 -4.70
CA GLN A 100 22.90 9.63 -3.74
C GLN A 100 22.83 10.16 -2.29
N THR A 101 21.70 10.77 -1.93
CA THR A 101 21.43 11.29 -0.59
C THR A 101 20.80 10.22 0.30
N TRP A 102 20.91 10.41 1.61
CA TRP A 102 20.28 9.55 2.61
C TRP A 102 18.92 10.07 3.10
N GLU A 103 18.61 11.31 2.75
CA GLU A 103 17.44 12.04 3.24
C GLU A 103 16.73 12.73 2.07
N PHE A 104 15.42 12.89 2.19
CA PHE A 104 14.65 13.70 1.27
C PHE A 104 15.01 15.18 1.43
N SER A 105 15.13 15.89 0.34
CA SER A 105 15.35 17.34 0.40
C SER A 105 14.11 18.06 0.97
N ALA A 106 14.31 19.23 1.54
CA ALA A 106 13.21 20.08 1.99
C ALA A 106 12.24 20.43 0.83
N GLU A 107 12.76 20.54 -0.39
CA GLU A 107 11.99 20.80 -1.59
C GLU A 107 11.11 19.58 -1.95
N ASP A 108 11.65 18.36 -1.88
CA ASP A 108 10.89 17.14 -2.11
C ASP A 108 9.75 17.00 -1.09
N LEU A 109 10.06 17.20 0.19
CA LEU A 109 9.04 17.16 1.24
C LEU A 109 7.93 18.17 0.99
N ALA A 110 8.27 19.43 0.71
CA ALA A 110 7.29 20.49 0.42
C ALA A 110 6.44 20.15 -0.81
N LYS A 111 7.05 19.57 -1.86
CA LYS A 111 6.34 19.12 -3.05
C LYS A 111 5.32 18.03 -2.71
N TRP A 112 5.70 17.05 -1.89
CA TRP A 112 4.79 15.98 -1.47
C TRP A 112 3.70 16.50 -0.52
N GLU A 113 4.00 17.41 0.40
CA GLU A 113 3.01 18.04 1.27
C GLU A 113 1.95 18.83 0.49
N SER A 114 2.37 19.57 -0.55
CA SER A 114 1.45 20.34 -1.36
C SER A 114 0.58 19.51 -2.30
N ARG A 115 0.92 18.25 -2.54
CA ARG A 115 0.25 17.38 -3.50
C ARG A 115 -1.24 17.17 -3.19
N GLY A 116 -1.58 17.00 -1.91
CA GLY A 116 -2.95 16.80 -1.48
C GLY A 116 -3.89 17.95 -1.88
N VAL A 117 -3.35 19.17 -1.91
CA VAL A 117 -4.09 20.37 -2.30
C VAL A 117 -4.10 20.55 -3.82
N THR A 118 -2.96 20.32 -4.47
CA THR A 118 -2.81 20.56 -5.92
C THR A 118 -3.55 19.55 -6.78
N GLU A 119 -3.67 18.30 -6.32
CA GLU A 119 -4.36 17.22 -7.04
C GLU A 119 -5.82 17.04 -6.60
N ASP A 120 -6.34 17.92 -5.71
CA ASP A 120 -7.71 17.84 -5.16
C ASP A 120 -8.08 16.44 -4.65
N LEU A 121 -7.16 15.83 -3.91
CA LEU A 121 -7.34 14.51 -3.35
C LEU A 121 -8.35 14.59 -2.19
N GLY A 122 -9.39 13.79 -2.22
CA GLY A 122 -10.44 13.78 -1.19
C GLY A 122 -9.92 13.47 0.22
N TYR A 123 -8.86 12.70 0.33
CA TYR A 123 -8.09 12.46 1.55
C TYR A 123 -6.61 12.32 1.20
N TYR A 124 -5.78 13.04 1.92
CA TYR A 124 -4.33 12.98 1.81
C TYR A 124 -3.67 13.26 3.16
N HIS A 125 -2.77 12.39 3.56
CA HIS A 125 -1.96 12.56 4.77
C HIS A 125 -0.54 12.10 4.50
N LEU A 126 0.43 12.96 4.80
CA LEU A 126 1.86 12.66 4.70
C LEU A 126 2.47 12.68 6.10
N GLU A 127 3.21 11.63 6.42
CA GLU A 127 4.01 11.52 7.64
C GLU A 127 5.48 11.36 7.24
N HIS A 128 6.34 12.30 7.64
CA HIS A 128 7.78 12.16 7.52
C HIS A 128 8.30 11.37 8.73
N THR A 129 8.96 10.26 8.51
CA THR A 129 9.31 9.27 9.54
C THR A 129 10.60 8.52 9.19
N LYS A 130 10.92 7.48 9.94
CA LYS A 130 12.01 6.54 9.64
C LYS A 130 11.51 5.12 9.57
N ILE A 131 11.94 4.39 8.55
CA ILE A 131 11.72 2.94 8.40
C ILE A 131 13.09 2.28 8.28
N ASN A 132 13.36 1.31 9.15
CA ASN A 132 14.67 0.64 9.22
C ASN A 132 15.84 1.64 9.30
N ASN A 133 15.74 2.65 10.17
CA ASN A 133 16.69 3.75 10.36
C ASN A 133 16.95 4.63 9.13
N ARG A 134 16.20 4.47 8.04
CA ARG A 134 16.29 5.26 6.82
C ARG A 134 15.20 6.31 6.79
N ASP A 135 15.52 7.43 6.20
CA ASP A 135 14.54 8.49 5.99
C ASP A 135 13.39 8.00 5.10
N ALA A 136 12.17 8.27 5.52
CA ALA A 136 10.99 7.72 4.87
C ALA A 136 9.80 8.68 4.92
N MET A 137 8.97 8.62 3.90
CA MET A 137 7.65 9.23 3.85
C MET A 137 6.58 8.15 3.83
N MET A 138 5.62 8.24 4.74
CA MET A 138 4.40 7.45 4.71
C MET A 138 3.26 8.34 4.19
N ILE A 139 2.65 7.92 3.09
CA ILE A 139 1.60 8.68 2.41
C ILE A 139 0.33 7.86 2.46
N ARG A 140 -0.76 8.45 2.94
CA ARG A 140 -2.10 7.87 2.87
C ARG A 140 -2.95 8.76 1.98
N GLU A 141 -3.47 8.20 0.90
CA GLU A 141 -4.28 8.95 -0.05
C GLU A 141 -5.46 8.14 -0.57
N LEU A 142 -6.59 8.80 -0.79
CA LEU A 142 -7.77 8.20 -1.40
C LEU A 142 -7.71 8.43 -2.91
N LYS A 143 -7.51 7.37 -3.69
CA LYS A 143 -7.56 7.40 -5.15
C LYS A 143 -8.86 6.74 -5.64
N GLY A 144 -9.81 7.57 -6.06
CA GLY A 144 -11.15 7.10 -6.38
C GLY A 144 -11.86 6.57 -5.13
N ARG A 145 -12.05 5.26 -5.06
CA ARG A 145 -12.67 4.58 -3.90
C ARG A 145 -11.71 3.69 -3.12
N TYR A 146 -10.41 3.78 -3.40
CA TYR A 146 -9.40 2.94 -2.76
C TYR A 146 -8.45 3.79 -1.95
N MET A 147 -8.21 3.35 -0.71
CA MET A 147 -7.15 3.89 0.10
C MET A 147 -5.81 3.30 -0.36
N HIS A 148 -4.84 4.15 -0.60
CA HIS A 148 -3.46 3.81 -0.82
C HIS A 148 -2.63 4.20 0.40
N VAL A 149 -1.82 3.29 0.87
CA VAL A 149 -0.80 3.55 1.87
C VAL A 149 0.54 3.28 1.22
N THR A 150 1.32 4.33 1.00
CA THR A 150 2.60 4.25 0.30
C THR A 150 3.74 4.61 1.23
N ALA A 151 4.76 3.76 1.32
CA ALA A 151 6.04 4.08 1.94
C ALA A 151 7.07 4.39 0.86
N ARG A 152 7.74 5.53 0.95
CA ARG A 152 8.92 5.85 0.16
C ARG A 152 10.12 5.91 1.09
N ILE A 153 11.11 5.06 0.89
CA ILE A 153 12.24 4.89 1.78
C ILE A 153 13.53 5.23 1.04
N MET A 154 14.27 6.19 1.56
CA MET A 154 15.50 6.66 0.96
C MET A 154 16.67 5.72 1.27
N CYS A 155 17.35 5.29 0.22
CA CYS A 155 18.65 4.62 0.30
C CYS A 155 19.64 5.42 -0.53
N LYS A 156 20.94 5.26 -0.27
CA LYS A 156 21.96 6.03 -0.97
C LYS A 156 21.93 5.87 -2.49
N ASP A 157 21.73 4.64 -2.95
CA ASP A 157 21.75 4.26 -4.37
C ASP A 157 20.38 4.17 -5.02
N ARG A 158 19.32 4.10 -4.21
CA ARG A 158 17.96 3.87 -4.68
C ARG A 158 16.89 4.39 -3.73
N ILE A 159 15.68 4.50 -4.23
CA ILE A 159 14.46 4.76 -3.45
C ILE A 159 13.59 3.52 -3.55
N ILE A 160 13.22 2.95 -2.41
CA ILE A 160 12.23 1.87 -2.35
C ILE A 160 10.86 2.52 -2.18
N GLU A 161 9.95 2.22 -3.09
CA GLU A 161 8.56 2.62 -3.00
C GLU A 161 7.69 1.37 -2.84
N ALA A 162 6.95 1.34 -1.74
CA ALA A 162 6.03 0.25 -1.43
C ALA A 162 4.62 0.81 -1.30
N ASP A 163 3.75 0.48 -2.25
CA ASP A 163 2.37 0.93 -2.32
C ASP A 163 1.42 -0.20 -1.95
N CYS A 164 0.66 -0.01 -0.90
CA CYS A 164 -0.36 -0.93 -0.45
C CYS A 164 -1.74 -0.35 -0.77
N THR A 165 -2.47 -1.03 -1.64
CA THR A 165 -3.83 -0.64 -2.02
C THR A 165 -4.83 -1.43 -1.17
N THR A 166 -5.73 -0.73 -0.51
CA THR A 166 -6.83 -1.32 0.25
C THR A 166 -8.15 -1.10 -0.47
N GLY A 167 -9.11 -1.95 -0.21
CA GLY A 167 -10.46 -1.77 -0.75
C GLY A 167 -11.44 -2.76 -0.15
N GLY A 168 -12.73 -2.38 -0.11
CA GLY A 168 -13.81 -3.22 0.39
C GLY A 168 -14.41 -2.74 1.70
N GLU A 169 -15.21 -3.59 2.34
CA GLU A 169 -16.00 -3.24 3.53
C GLU A 169 -15.16 -3.06 4.81
N ASP A 170 -13.93 -3.62 4.84
CA ASP A 170 -13.04 -3.58 6.00
C ASP A 170 -11.79 -2.71 5.72
N GLU A 171 -12.00 -1.55 5.10
CA GLU A 171 -10.93 -0.62 4.71
C GLU A 171 -10.03 -0.23 5.87
N ALA A 172 -10.59 0.02 7.05
CA ALA A 172 -9.81 0.39 8.24
C ALA A 172 -8.84 -0.72 8.65
N LEU A 173 -9.30 -1.99 8.70
CA LEU A 173 -8.48 -3.15 9.04
C LEU A 173 -7.32 -3.32 8.06
N TYR A 174 -7.59 -3.17 6.76
CA TYR A 174 -6.54 -3.28 5.75
C TYR A 174 -5.59 -2.10 5.76
N THR A 175 -6.06 -0.90 6.06
CA THR A 175 -5.21 0.28 6.20
C THR A 175 -4.20 0.08 7.33
N ASP A 176 -4.64 -0.45 8.47
CA ASP A 176 -3.75 -0.77 9.59
C ASP A 176 -2.79 -1.90 9.25
N ALA A 177 -3.26 -2.96 8.59
CA ALA A 177 -2.42 -4.06 8.14
C ALA A 177 -1.37 -3.60 7.10
N CYS A 178 -1.73 -2.70 6.20
CA CYS A 178 -0.81 -2.05 5.27
C CYS A 178 0.24 -1.23 6.00
N ASP A 179 -0.16 -0.39 6.94
CA ASP A 179 0.75 0.46 7.71
C ASP A 179 1.78 -0.39 8.47
N GLN A 180 1.32 -1.42 9.18
CA GLN A 180 2.21 -2.36 9.89
C GLN A 180 3.15 -3.10 8.93
N THR A 181 2.63 -3.57 7.80
CA THR A 181 3.42 -4.24 6.76
C THR A 181 4.52 -3.33 6.24
N LEU A 182 4.20 -2.10 5.86
CA LEU A 182 5.16 -1.14 5.32
C LEU A 182 6.22 -0.73 6.35
N ARG A 183 5.84 -0.53 7.61
CA ARG A 183 6.78 -0.23 8.70
C ARG A 183 7.70 -1.40 9.05
N SER A 184 7.33 -2.62 8.67
CA SER A 184 8.15 -3.82 8.87
C SER A 184 9.28 -4.00 7.86
N ILE A 185 9.34 -3.16 6.81
CA ILE A 185 10.34 -3.28 5.75
C ILE A 185 11.75 -3.11 6.33
N LYS A 186 12.57 -4.11 6.10
CA LYS A 186 14.01 -4.08 6.34
C LYS A 186 14.73 -4.08 5.01
N ILE A 187 15.70 -3.20 4.86
CA ILE A 187 16.43 -3.02 3.61
C ILE A 187 17.88 -3.38 3.85
N GLY A 188 18.38 -4.34 3.08
CA GLY A 188 19.78 -4.71 3.06
C GLY A 188 20.65 -3.63 2.40
N GLY A 189 21.97 -3.75 2.61
CA GLY A 189 22.96 -2.84 2.03
C GLY A 189 23.43 -1.76 3.03
N PRO A 190 24.12 -0.72 2.55
CA PRO A 190 24.67 0.32 3.41
C PRO A 190 23.61 0.98 4.28
N GLU A 191 23.94 1.24 5.53
CA GLU A 191 23.11 2.00 6.46
C GLU A 191 23.47 3.50 6.43
N PRO A 192 22.51 4.39 6.71
CA PRO A 192 22.78 5.80 6.85
C PRO A 192 23.79 6.02 8.01
N PRO A 193 24.68 7.04 7.90
CA PRO A 193 25.58 7.37 8.98
C PRO A 193 24.79 7.73 10.26
N PRO A 194 25.32 7.44 11.44
CA PRO A 194 24.66 7.87 12.66
C PRO A 194 24.47 9.40 12.65
N PRO A 195 23.37 9.91 13.21
CA PRO A 195 23.15 11.35 13.27
C PRO A 195 24.33 12.00 14.02
N GLU A 196 24.82 13.12 13.45
CA GLU A 196 25.88 13.89 14.12
C GLU A 196 25.41 14.27 15.52
N PRO A 197 26.30 14.12 16.54
CA PRO A 197 25.96 14.53 17.89
C PRO A 197 25.59 16.03 17.87
N VAL A 198 24.36 16.34 18.24
CA VAL A 198 23.97 17.73 18.40
C VAL A 198 24.79 18.31 19.56
N GLU A 199 25.80 19.11 19.25
CA GLU A 199 26.49 19.89 20.26
C GLU A 199 25.48 20.84 20.92
N LEU A 200 24.97 20.42 22.07
CA LEU A 200 24.17 21.31 22.91
C LEU A 200 25.05 22.47 23.32
N LYS A 201 24.91 23.61 22.62
CA LYS A 201 25.54 24.85 23.05
C LYS A 201 25.15 25.08 24.52
N PRO A 202 26.10 25.25 25.42
CA PRO A 202 25.77 25.46 26.83
C PRO A 202 24.84 26.67 26.94
N ALA A 203 23.72 26.47 27.61
CA ALA A 203 22.75 27.53 27.85
C ALA A 203 23.50 28.71 28.53
N GLY A 204 23.56 29.84 27.84
CA GLY A 204 24.18 31.03 28.43
C GLY A 204 23.52 31.40 29.76
N PRO A 205 24.25 32.07 30.68
CA PRO A 205 23.74 32.36 32.00
C PRO A 205 22.46 33.15 31.97
N LEU A 206 21.42 32.62 32.65
CA LEU A 206 20.11 33.27 32.80
C LEU A 206 20.32 34.68 33.44
N LYS A 207 20.15 35.74 32.67
CA LYS A 207 20.10 37.09 33.23
C LYS A 207 18.79 37.26 33.98
N LEU A 208 18.83 37.03 35.29
CA LEU A 208 17.79 37.44 36.22
C LEU A 208 17.73 38.98 36.19
N LYS A 209 16.63 39.53 35.61
CA LYS A 209 16.29 40.93 35.80
C LYS A 209 15.87 41.10 37.26
N ARG A 210 16.65 41.89 38.01
CA ARG A 210 16.25 42.48 39.30
C ARG A 210 15.32 43.65 39.06
#